data_4c6e6ac30bdbd77fa78e24acc69fc451
#
_entry.id   4c6e6ac30bdbd77fa78e24acc69fc451
#
_cell.length_a   1.000
_cell.length_b   1.000
_cell.length_c   1.000
_cell.angle_alpha   90.00
_cell.angle_beta   90.00
_cell.angle_gamma   90.00
#
_symmetry.space_group_name_H-M   'P 1'
#
loop_
_entity.id
_entity.type
_entity.pdbx_description
1 polymer ?
#
loop_
_entity_poly.entity_id
_entity_poly.type
_entity_poly.pdbx_seq_one_letter_code
_entity_poly.pdbx_strand_id
1 'polypeptide(L)'
;MNSDIARWLERDPDPKTRNELEQLIQDNNQAELTDRFNGRLAFGTAGLRGVVGAGPNRMNRLVIQETAAGLGQYLLRSVPEAASKGVVIGYDGRPDSQQFAHDTASVLTAQGIKVYLTVKVAPTPVVAFGVKHLHTAAAVVVTASHNPPQYNGFKVYWENGAQIIPPQDAGIADEIDKATKHELSYLPLEEAEDKGLLVWLDEDYYQAYRQTMNTNPLLINHTNPQSINIAYTAMHGVGAEMAETLLADAGFDHVYSVAAQREPDGTFPTVKFPNPEETGAMDLVIAEAKKHDAVLACANDPDADRFAVAVRRDDGEYQMLTGDQVGTLFGYYLLSHAHANQNLVGNTIVSSSLLGKIATTLGARYYQTLTGFKWLTNVAMAQQTEEHQFLFAYEEALGYTIGSKVWDKDGLSALVAFAQLTAELHAKGQTIWDQLEAIYREHGLYINAQRSIALDPTAAPIGDTLRHQPPTEIAGLPIVCTEDYKQSLRTFSDGTVEGIELPVSDVLIYHLQGGARVIVRPSGTEPKIKCYYEVVEPMLHEDTMIHAQQRAQEAMDMLIEKHQQSL
;
A
#
# COMPACT_ATOMS: atom_id res chain seq x y z
N MET A 1 39.20 13.17 10.84
CA MET A 1 37.72 12.96 10.83
C MET A 1 37.17 13.79 9.67
N ASN A 2 36.32 13.21 8.83
CA ASN A 2 35.66 13.92 7.73
C ASN A 2 34.83 15.08 8.31
N SER A 3 34.85 16.26 7.69
CA SER A 3 34.10 17.45 8.13
C SER A 3 32.61 17.19 8.29
N ASP A 4 32.04 16.33 7.44
CA ASP A 4 30.60 16.02 7.46
C ASP A 4 30.21 15.16 8.67
N ILE A 5 31.09 14.22 9.05
CA ILE A 5 30.92 13.40 10.26
C ILE A 5 30.98 14.27 11.51
N ALA A 6 31.95 15.19 11.58
CA ALA A 6 32.09 16.11 12.72
C ALA A 6 30.82 16.98 12.86
N ARG A 7 30.38 17.58 11.76
CA ARG A 7 29.18 18.42 11.73
C ARG A 7 27.91 17.62 12.11
N TRP A 8 27.83 16.36 11.69
CA TRP A 8 26.73 15.49 12.08
C TRP A 8 26.69 15.26 13.60
N LEU A 9 27.83 14.90 14.21
CA LEU A 9 27.91 14.65 15.65
C LEU A 9 27.52 15.88 16.49
N GLU A 10 27.81 17.09 16.00
CA GLU A 10 27.40 18.34 16.67
C GLU A 10 25.91 18.58 16.63
N ARG A 11 25.22 18.13 15.57
CA ARG A 11 23.81 18.40 15.33
C ARG A 11 22.88 17.27 15.77
N ASP A 12 23.40 16.04 15.87
CA ASP A 12 22.59 14.88 16.21
C ASP A 12 22.08 14.97 17.66
N PRO A 13 20.76 15.06 17.88
CA PRO A 13 20.20 15.20 19.22
C PRO A 13 20.18 13.89 20.00
N ASP A 14 20.41 12.74 19.35
CA ASP A 14 20.25 11.42 19.94
C ASP A 14 21.56 10.83 20.43
N PRO A 15 21.74 10.64 21.76
CA PRO A 15 22.92 9.99 22.31
C PRO A 15 23.16 8.59 21.73
N LYS A 16 22.10 7.85 21.37
CA LYS A 16 22.20 6.49 20.83
C LYS A 16 22.92 6.50 19.48
N THR A 17 22.49 7.34 18.55
CA THR A 17 23.11 7.43 17.22
C THR A 17 24.48 8.11 17.25
N ARG A 18 24.70 9.08 18.15
CA ARG A 18 26.04 9.64 18.39
C ARG A 18 27.02 8.56 18.83
N ASN A 19 26.67 7.78 19.85
CA ASN A 19 27.52 6.70 20.35
C ASN A 19 27.77 5.62 19.27
N GLU A 20 26.75 5.28 18.48
CA GLU A 20 26.88 4.36 17.34
C GLU A 20 27.92 4.88 16.34
N LEU A 21 27.86 6.15 15.98
CA LEU A 21 28.75 6.75 15.01
C LEU A 21 30.18 6.85 15.57
N GLU A 22 30.34 7.24 16.85
CA GLU A 22 31.63 7.26 17.54
C GLU A 22 32.29 5.87 17.57
N GLN A 23 31.49 4.82 17.80
CA GLN A 23 31.99 3.44 17.78
C GLN A 23 32.46 3.04 16.37
N LEU A 24 31.73 3.37 15.32
CA LEU A 24 32.15 3.12 13.94
C LEU A 24 33.45 3.82 13.57
N ILE A 25 33.68 5.03 14.11
CA ILE A 25 34.92 5.78 13.94
C ILE A 25 36.06 5.07 14.67
N GLN A 26 35.87 4.66 15.94
CA GLN A 26 36.86 3.95 16.74
C GLN A 26 37.26 2.61 16.09
N ASP A 27 36.30 1.88 15.56
CA ASP A 27 36.50 0.60 14.87
C ASP A 27 37.09 0.77 13.47
N ASN A 28 37.27 2.01 13.01
CA ASN A 28 37.74 2.35 11.66
C ASN A 28 36.92 1.65 10.55
N ASN A 29 35.61 1.52 10.76
CA ASN A 29 34.70 0.87 9.81
C ASN A 29 34.38 1.81 8.63
N GLN A 30 35.35 1.94 7.72
CA GLN A 30 35.23 2.85 6.58
C GLN A 30 34.08 2.51 5.62
N ALA A 31 33.73 1.23 5.48
CA ALA A 31 32.64 0.81 4.62
C ALA A 31 31.30 1.36 5.12
N GLU A 32 30.98 1.17 6.40
CA GLU A 32 29.78 1.71 7.03
C GLU A 32 29.76 3.24 7.04
N LEU A 33 30.88 3.87 7.39
CA LEU A 33 30.98 5.33 7.39
C LEU A 33 30.74 5.91 5.98
N THR A 34 31.29 5.29 4.96
CA THR A 34 31.08 5.72 3.57
C THR A 34 29.62 5.55 3.17
N ASP A 35 29.00 4.41 3.42
CA ASP A 35 27.60 4.15 3.06
C ASP A 35 26.64 5.11 3.77
N ARG A 36 26.87 5.38 5.06
CA ARG A 36 26.03 6.27 5.87
C ARG A 36 26.13 7.75 5.49
N PHE A 37 27.27 8.17 4.92
CA PHE A 37 27.55 9.55 4.51
C PHE A 37 27.62 9.73 2.99
N ASN A 38 27.35 8.68 2.20
CA ASN A 38 27.25 8.78 0.75
C ASN A 38 25.85 9.28 0.34
N GLY A 39 25.64 10.59 0.50
CA GLY A 39 24.35 11.21 0.24
C GLY A 39 23.39 11.19 1.44
N ARG A 40 22.14 11.42 1.16
CA ARG A 40 21.05 11.50 2.11
C ARG A 40 19.91 10.58 1.67
N LEU A 41 19.09 10.08 2.60
CA LEU A 41 17.84 9.42 2.26
C LEU A 41 17.00 10.34 1.36
N ALA A 42 16.62 9.83 0.20
CA ALA A 42 15.81 10.57 -0.76
C ALA A 42 14.37 10.67 -0.27
N PHE A 43 13.83 11.89 -0.28
CA PHE A 43 12.41 12.15 -0.07
C PHE A 43 11.69 12.13 -1.42
N GLY A 44 10.61 11.39 -1.52
CA GLY A 44 9.80 11.28 -2.73
C GLY A 44 8.32 11.15 -2.42
N THR A 45 7.53 10.74 -3.40
CA THR A 45 6.07 10.57 -3.24
C THR A 45 5.67 9.51 -2.20
N ALA A 46 6.57 8.58 -1.88
CA ALA A 46 6.38 7.63 -0.78
C ALA A 46 6.85 8.18 0.59
N GLY A 47 7.24 9.47 0.67
CA GLY A 47 7.89 10.06 1.84
C GLY A 47 9.34 9.62 1.98
N LEU A 48 9.77 9.28 3.20
CA LEU A 48 11.06 8.66 3.51
C LEU A 48 10.88 7.20 3.90
N ARG A 49 11.88 6.39 3.60
CA ARG A 49 12.03 5.02 4.14
C ARG A 49 13.49 4.61 4.16
N GLY A 50 13.95 4.04 5.26
CA GLY A 50 15.32 3.60 5.37
C GLY A 50 15.60 2.80 6.64
N VAL A 51 16.79 2.24 6.70
CA VAL A 51 17.31 1.57 7.90
C VAL A 51 17.54 2.61 9.00
N VAL A 52 17.14 2.28 10.23
CA VAL A 52 17.39 3.13 11.40
C VAL A 52 18.86 3.08 11.80
N GLY A 53 19.48 4.23 12.04
CA GLY A 53 20.87 4.34 12.46
C GLY A 53 21.43 5.74 12.28
N ALA A 54 22.69 5.92 12.65
CA ALA A 54 23.41 7.20 12.52
C ALA A 54 23.75 7.50 11.06
N GLY A 55 23.74 8.78 10.71
CA GLY A 55 24.15 9.31 9.42
C GLY A 55 22.97 9.79 8.54
N PRO A 56 23.25 10.65 7.54
CA PRO A 56 22.22 11.24 6.68
C PRO A 56 21.53 10.23 5.77
N ASN A 57 22.17 9.12 5.44
CA ASN A 57 21.58 8.02 4.64
C ASN A 57 20.92 6.94 5.51
N ARG A 58 20.43 7.33 6.68
CA ARG A 58 19.70 6.47 7.65
C ARG A 58 18.49 7.21 8.22
N MET A 59 17.55 6.45 8.79
CA MET A 59 16.46 7.02 9.57
C MET A 59 16.93 7.26 11.00
N ASN A 60 16.82 8.49 11.47
CA ASN A 60 17.18 8.91 12.83
C ASN A 60 16.50 10.23 13.18
N ARG A 61 16.62 10.66 14.43
CA ARG A 61 15.95 11.86 14.93
C ARG A 61 16.32 13.12 14.15
N LEU A 62 17.60 13.32 13.80
CA LEU A 62 18.01 14.49 13.04
C LEU A 62 17.41 14.51 11.64
N VAL A 63 17.43 13.38 10.91
CA VAL A 63 16.81 13.27 9.57
C VAL A 63 15.30 13.53 9.64
N ILE A 64 14.63 13.02 10.67
CA ILE A 64 13.18 13.28 10.90
C ILE A 64 12.92 14.76 11.14
N GLN A 65 13.71 15.40 12.00
CA GLN A 65 13.55 16.83 12.33
C GLN A 65 13.78 17.72 11.11
N GLU A 66 14.81 17.44 10.31
CA GLU A 66 15.07 18.15 9.06
C GLU A 66 13.94 17.94 8.04
N THR A 67 13.40 16.72 7.97
CA THR A 67 12.25 16.38 7.11
C THR A 67 11.00 17.13 7.55
N ALA A 68 10.72 17.15 8.84
CA ALA A 68 9.59 17.88 9.41
C ALA A 68 9.70 19.40 9.16
N ALA A 69 10.91 19.95 9.31
CA ALA A 69 11.16 21.37 9.04
C ALA A 69 10.91 21.72 7.57
N GLY A 70 11.37 20.88 6.64
CA GLY A 70 11.14 21.07 5.20
C GLY A 70 9.64 20.94 4.85
N LEU A 71 8.96 19.94 5.39
CA LEU A 71 7.52 19.78 5.20
C LEU A 71 6.76 21.00 5.71
N GLY A 72 7.07 21.48 6.90
CA GLY A 72 6.41 22.64 7.50
C GLY A 72 6.58 23.92 6.67
N GLN A 73 7.79 24.19 6.19
CA GLN A 73 8.07 25.34 5.31
C GLN A 73 7.31 25.24 3.98
N TYR A 74 7.26 24.05 3.40
CA TYR A 74 6.50 23.86 2.17
C TYR A 74 5.00 24.04 2.38
N LEU A 75 4.44 23.50 3.48
CA LEU A 75 3.04 23.68 3.84
C LEU A 75 2.67 25.15 4.01
N LEU A 76 3.45 25.90 4.79
CA LEU A 76 3.20 27.34 5.04
C LEU A 76 3.20 28.17 3.75
N ARG A 77 3.96 27.75 2.75
CA ARG A 77 4.02 28.44 1.45
C ARG A 77 2.92 28.00 0.48
N SER A 78 2.52 26.71 0.53
CA SER A 78 1.73 26.10 -0.54
C SER A 78 0.26 25.86 -0.20
N VAL A 79 -0.09 25.80 1.10
CA VAL A 79 -1.45 25.54 1.53
C VAL A 79 -1.99 26.77 2.27
N PRO A 80 -3.09 27.37 1.81
CA PRO A 80 -3.72 28.47 2.53
C PRO A 80 -4.11 28.05 3.95
N GLU A 81 -3.80 28.90 4.92
CA GLU A 81 -4.10 28.69 6.34
C GLU A 81 -3.46 27.42 6.94
N ALA A 82 -2.35 26.92 6.36
CA ALA A 82 -1.69 25.69 6.81
C ALA A 82 -1.37 25.69 8.31
N ALA A 83 -0.96 26.84 8.86
CA ALA A 83 -0.63 26.99 10.27
C ALA A 83 -1.82 26.65 11.18
N SER A 84 -3.01 27.17 10.87
CA SER A 84 -4.23 26.97 11.67
C SER A 84 -4.94 25.65 11.35
N LYS A 85 -4.93 25.22 10.09
CA LYS A 85 -5.43 23.88 9.70
C LYS A 85 -4.65 22.79 10.41
N GLY A 86 -3.34 22.90 10.45
CA GLY A 86 -2.46 21.99 11.16
C GLY A 86 -2.18 20.69 10.44
N VAL A 87 -1.52 19.79 11.15
CA VAL A 87 -1.06 18.47 10.64
C VAL A 87 -1.45 17.38 11.62
N VAL A 88 -2.05 16.29 11.12
CA VAL A 88 -2.29 15.08 11.92
C VAL A 88 -1.02 14.25 11.93
N ILE A 89 -0.62 13.74 13.08
CA ILE A 89 0.56 12.86 13.21
C ILE A 89 0.16 11.61 13.98
N GLY A 90 0.50 10.45 13.42
CA GLY A 90 0.39 9.16 14.07
C GLY A 90 1.58 8.27 13.78
N TYR A 91 1.67 7.14 14.46
CA TYR A 91 2.83 6.26 14.41
C TYR A 91 2.47 4.81 14.69
N ASP A 92 3.30 3.89 14.19
CA ASP A 92 3.17 2.45 14.42
C ASP A 92 3.91 1.97 15.68
N GLY A 93 3.96 0.66 15.89
CA GLY A 93 4.56 0.04 17.08
C GLY A 93 6.07 -0.16 17.02
N ARG A 94 6.80 0.38 16.03
CA ARG A 94 8.25 0.25 15.95
C ARG A 94 8.95 1.04 17.06
N PRO A 95 10.13 0.59 17.55
CA PRO A 95 10.75 1.19 18.74
C PRO A 95 10.97 2.70 18.68
N ASP A 96 11.33 3.24 17.51
CA ASP A 96 11.65 4.66 17.35
C ASP A 96 10.46 5.51 16.83
N SER A 97 9.34 4.89 16.48
CA SER A 97 8.23 5.58 15.80
C SER A 97 7.58 6.66 16.64
N GLN A 98 7.37 6.42 17.93
CA GLN A 98 6.81 7.44 18.84
C GLN A 98 7.73 8.64 18.96
N GLN A 99 9.04 8.42 19.15
CA GLN A 99 10.00 9.52 19.25
C GLN A 99 10.08 10.32 17.96
N PHE A 100 10.05 9.67 16.82
CA PHE A 100 10.05 10.35 15.52
C PHE A 100 8.78 11.18 15.29
N ALA A 101 7.63 10.68 15.74
CA ALA A 101 6.37 11.43 15.71
C ALA A 101 6.42 12.66 16.65
N HIS A 102 6.97 12.50 17.86
CA HIS A 102 7.16 13.60 18.81
C HIS A 102 8.15 14.65 18.29
N ASP A 103 9.26 14.24 17.70
CA ASP A 103 10.22 15.15 17.06
C ASP A 103 9.55 15.94 15.91
N THR A 104 8.74 15.27 15.09
CA THR A 104 7.97 15.90 14.02
C THR A 104 7.03 16.98 14.57
N ALA A 105 6.28 16.65 15.63
CA ALA A 105 5.37 17.57 16.29
C ALA A 105 6.10 18.78 16.89
N SER A 106 7.24 18.55 17.55
CA SER A 106 8.07 19.59 18.16
C SER A 106 8.60 20.60 17.13
N VAL A 107 9.04 20.12 15.96
CA VAL A 107 9.53 20.99 14.88
C VAL A 107 8.40 21.77 14.21
N LEU A 108 7.28 21.11 13.90
CA LEU A 108 6.14 21.79 13.25
C LEU A 108 5.51 22.86 14.16
N THR A 109 5.34 22.58 15.45
CA THR A 109 4.79 23.56 16.41
C THR A 109 5.74 24.73 16.63
N ALA A 110 7.06 24.53 16.58
CA ALA A 110 8.04 25.61 16.60
C ALA A 110 7.96 26.54 15.38
N GLN A 111 7.42 26.05 14.25
CA GLN A 111 7.11 26.85 13.06
C GLN A 111 5.72 27.52 13.12
N GLY A 112 5.01 27.38 14.25
CA GLY A 112 3.66 27.92 14.43
C GLY A 112 2.55 27.10 13.75
N ILE A 113 2.84 25.89 13.32
CA ILE A 113 1.86 24.98 12.72
C ILE A 113 1.19 24.16 13.82
N LYS A 114 -0.14 24.18 13.85
CA LYS A 114 -0.91 23.35 14.78
C LYS A 114 -0.70 21.87 14.47
N VAL A 115 -0.58 21.07 15.50
CA VAL A 115 -0.40 19.61 15.38
C VAL A 115 -1.48 18.88 16.15
N TYR A 116 -2.02 17.84 15.54
CA TYR A 116 -2.92 16.86 16.13
C TYR A 116 -2.16 15.53 16.22
N LEU A 117 -1.72 15.16 17.42
CA LEU A 117 -0.84 14.01 17.66
C LEU A 117 -1.59 12.90 18.38
N THR A 118 -1.52 11.66 17.87
CA THR A 118 -2.14 10.52 18.52
C THR A 118 -1.48 10.19 19.86
N VAL A 119 -2.29 9.92 20.90
CA VAL A 119 -1.79 9.57 22.24
C VAL A 119 -1.17 8.19 22.30
N LYS A 120 -1.54 7.31 21.36
CA LYS A 120 -1.06 5.93 21.25
C LYS A 120 -0.78 5.59 19.80
N VAL A 121 -0.26 4.40 19.55
CA VAL A 121 -0.09 3.86 18.19
C VAL A 121 -1.40 3.92 17.40
N ALA A 122 -1.30 4.17 16.11
CA ALA A 122 -2.47 4.28 15.24
C ALA A 122 -2.25 3.57 13.89
N PRO A 123 -3.25 2.85 13.39
CA PRO A 123 -3.25 2.37 12.02
C PRO A 123 -3.11 3.50 11.01
N THR A 124 -2.36 3.27 9.94
CA THR A 124 -2.21 4.26 8.86
C THR A 124 -3.55 4.80 8.35
N PRO A 125 -4.59 3.97 8.08
CA PRO A 125 -5.88 4.49 7.62
C PRO A 125 -6.59 5.38 8.65
N VAL A 126 -6.40 5.14 9.94
CA VAL A 126 -6.96 5.99 11.01
C VAL A 126 -6.31 7.38 10.99
N VAL A 127 -5.01 7.46 10.73
CA VAL A 127 -4.30 8.75 10.62
C VAL A 127 -4.68 9.48 9.33
N ALA A 128 -4.70 8.78 8.20
CA ALA A 128 -5.11 9.35 6.90
C ALA A 128 -6.55 9.89 6.93
N PHE A 129 -7.47 9.19 7.59
CA PHE A 129 -8.84 9.64 7.86
C PHE A 129 -8.88 11.02 8.52
N GLY A 130 -7.94 11.32 9.40
CA GLY A 130 -7.88 12.57 10.15
C GLY A 130 -7.78 13.82 9.28
N VAL A 131 -7.16 13.73 8.10
CA VAL A 131 -7.03 14.88 7.18
C VAL A 131 -8.40 15.47 6.83
N LYS A 132 -9.32 14.60 6.41
CA LYS A 132 -10.68 15.03 6.04
C LYS A 132 -11.57 15.28 7.26
N HIS A 133 -11.41 14.48 8.30
CA HIS A 133 -12.21 14.60 9.52
C HIS A 133 -11.93 15.90 10.29
N LEU A 134 -10.67 16.30 10.41
CA LEU A 134 -10.22 17.49 11.11
C LEU A 134 -9.95 18.69 10.18
N HIS A 135 -10.12 18.52 8.86
CA HIS A 135 -9.84 19.53 7.83
C HIS A 135 -8.41 20.09 7.90
N THR A 136 -7.43 19.19 8.11
CA THR A 136 -6.03 19.59 8.24
C THR A 136 -5.35 19.78 6.88
N ALA A 137 -4.21 20.49 6.89
CA ALA A 137 -3.40 20.73 5.70
C ALA A 137 -2.64 19.49 5.23
N ALA A 138 -2.32 18.59 6.16
CA ALA A 138 -1.57 17.37 5.88
C ALA A 138 -1.73 16.35 7.01
N ALA A 139 -1.24 15.14 6.78
CA ALA A 139 -0.96 14.18 7.83
C ALA A 139 0.42 13.53 7.61
N VAL A 140 0.99 13.06 8.71
CA VAL A 140 2.24 12.29 8.75
C VAL A 140 1.99 10.98 9.48
N VAL A 141 2.45 9.88 8.89
CA VAL A 141 2.46 8.56 9.55
C VAL A 141 3.89 8.06 9.63
N VAL A 142 4.35 7.87 10.86
CA VAL A 142 5.68 7.29 11.11
C VAL A 142 5.57 5.78 11.14
N THR A 143 5.93 5.15 10.05
CA THR A 143 5.85 3.70 9.83
C THR A 143 6.72 3.27 8.66
N ALA A 144 7.23 2.04 8.71
CA ALA A 144 7.82 1.38 7.55
C ALA A 144 6.91 0.26 7.00
N SER A 145 5.60 0.27 7.34
CA SER A 145 4.63 -0.73 6.91
C SER A 145 5.13 -2.16 7.19
N HIS A 146 5.22 -2.99 6.16
CA HIS A 146 5.65 -4.39 6.23
C HIS A 146 7.17 -4.62 6.10
N ASN A 147 7.98 -3.55 6.12
CA ASN A 147 9.44 -3.72 6.08
C ASN A 147 9.97 -4.39 7.36
N PRO A 148 11.16 -5.03 7.30
CA PRO A 148 11.82 -5.61 8.47
C PRO A 148 11.96 -4.65 9.65
N PRO A 149 12.23 -5.17 10.88
CA PRO A 149 12.22 -4.37 12.10
C PRO A 149 13.27 -3.25 12.15
N GLN A 150 14.38 -3.38 11.41
CA GLN A 150 15.42 -2.37 11.35
C GLN A 150 15.08 -1.14 10.52
N TYR A 151 13.93 -1.14 9.82
CA TYR A 151 13.46 -0.01 9.01
C TYR A 151 12.48 0.89 9.78
N ASN A 152 12.46 2.16 9.38
CA ASN A 152 11.36 3.08 9.67
C ASN A 152 11.09 3.97 8.47
N GLY A 153 10.06 4.78 8.54
CA GLY A 153 9.63 5.63 7.45
C GLY A 153 8.78 6.81 7.91
N PHE A 154 8.47 7.67 6.94
CA PHE A 154 7.74 8.91 7.15
C PHE A 154 6.82 9.12 5.93
N LYS A 155 5.55 8.71 6.03
CA LYS A 155 4.54 8.89 4.98
C LYS A 155 3.89 10.26 5.11
N VAL A 156 3.63 10.92 3.99
CA VAL A 156 2.96 12.24 3.97
C VAL A 156 1.68 12.17 3.16
N TYR A 157 0.60 12.67 3.75
CA TYR A 157 -0.73 12.85 3.15
C TYR A 157 -1.01 14.33 2.98
N TRP A 158 -1.63 14.72 1.87
CA TRP A 158 -1.96 16.10 1.57
C TRP A 158 -3.37 16.47 2.05
N GLU A 159 -3.76 17.75 1.91
CA GLU A 159 -5.07 18.25 2.37
C GLU A 159 -6.29 17.58 1.71
N ASN A 160 -6.08 16.89 0.59
CA ASN A 160 -7.12 16.07 -0.03
C ASN A 160 -7.32 14.71 0.63
N GLY A 161 -6.46 14.30 1.55
CA GLY A 161 -6.50 13.04 2.29
C GLY A 161 -5.73 11.89 1.63
N ALA A 162 -5.17 12.08 0.43
CA ALA A 162 -4.34 11.10 -0.26
C ALA A 162 -2.84 11.36 -0.05
N GLN A 163 -2.02 10.34 -0.26
CA GLN A 163 -0.58 10.51 -0.30
C GLN A 163 -0.17 11.52 -1.38
N ILE A 164 0.94 12.22 -1.11
CA ILE A 164 1.47 13.25 -2.02
C ILE A 164 1.84 12.68 -3.39
N ILE A 165 1.64 13.51 -4.41
CA ILE A 165 2.07 13.28 -5.79
C ILE A 165 2.89 14.50 -6.25
N PRO A 166 3.60 14.44 -7.38
CA PRO A 166 4.23 15.64 -7.93
C PRO A 166 3.21 16.80 -8.11
N PRO A 167 3.57 18.06 -7.79
CA PRO A 167 4.92 18.55 -7.46
C PRO A 167 5.26 18.61 -5.96
N GLN A 168 4.38 18.14 -5.07
CA GLN A 168 4.58 18.27 -3.62
C GLN A 168 5.87 17.60 -3.14
N ASP A 169 6.19 16.41 -3.66
CA ASP A 169 7.38 15.66 -3.28
C ASP A 169 8.67 16.44 -3.55
N ALA A 170 8.82 16.99 -4.75
CA ALA A 170 9.98 17.79 -5.12
C ALA A 170 10.06 19.08 -4.30
N GLY A 171 8.92 19.76 -4.10
CA GLY A 171 8.87 20.98 -3.31
C GLY A 171 9.22 20.77 -1.83
N ILE A 172 8.80 19.67 -1.24
CA ILE A 172 9.17 19.29 0.13
C ILE A 172 10.66 18.92 0.18
N ALA A 173 11.16 18.14 -0.78
CA ALA A 173 12.57 17.76 -0.86
C ALA A 173 13.50 19.00 -0.91
N ASP A 174 13.14 20.01 -1.71
CA ASP A 174 13.89 21.28 -1.80
C ASP A 174 13.93 22.02 -0.45
N GLU A 175 12.82 22.04 0.29
CA GLU A 175 12.79 22.67 1.62
C GLU A 175 13.54 21.85 2.68
N ILE A 176 13.56 20.52 2.58
CA ILE A 176 14.39 19.65 3.41
C ILE A 176 15.88 19.98 3.19
N ASP A 177 16.32 20.10 1.94
CA ASP A 177 17.71 20.44 1.61
C ASP A 177 18.14 21.81 2.18
N LYS A 178 17.22 22.77 2.25
CA LYS A 178 17.47 24.04 2.94
C LYS A 178 17.57 23.84 4.45
N ALA A 179 16.66 23.06 5.04
CA ALA A 179 16.66 22.80 6.49
C ALA A 179 17.95 22.15 6.98
N THR A 180 18.61 21.31 6.17
CA THR A 180 19.90 20.69 6.52
C THR A 180 21.04 21.71 6.73
N LYS A 181 20.90 22.93 6.23
CA LYS A 181 21.93 23.98 6.24
C LYS A 181 21.76 24.98 7.39
N HIS A 182 20.66 24.91 8.11
CA HIS A 182 20.29 25.83 9.17
C HIS A 182 20.12 25.12 10.51
N GLU A 183 20.17 25.88 11.59
CA GLU A 183 19.73 25.38 12.90
C GLU A 183 18.22 25.17 12.89
N LEU A 184 17.78 24.12 13.53
CA LEU A 184 16.36 23.77 13.65
C LEU A 184 15.80 24.34 14.94
N SER A 185 14.57 24.84 14.87
CA SER A 185 13.81 25.27 16.04
C SER A 185 12.94 24.13 16.55
N TYR A 186 12.86 24.02 17.86
CA TYR A 186 12.06 23.01 18.57
C TYR A 186 11.17 23.69 19.59
N LEU A 187 9.98 23.16 19.78
CA LEU A 187 9.09 23.53 20.85
C LEU A 187 8.77 22.27 21.66
N PRO A 188 9.10 22.23 22.97
CA PRO A 188 8.71 21.12 23.83
C PRO A 188 7.19 20.87 23.74
N LEU A 189 6.77 19.60 23.73
CA LEU A 189 5.36 19.26 23.52
C LEU A 189 4.43 19.85 24.60
N GLU A 190 4.87 19.90 25.86
CA GLU A 190 4.12 20.55 26.95
C GLU A 190 3.91 22.04 26.67
N GLU A 191 4.96 22.73 26.21
CA GLU A 191 4.87 24.15 25.86
C GLU A 191 4.01 24.37 24.59
N ALA A 192 4.05 23.45 23.63
CA ALA A 192 3.22 23.47 22.46
C ALA A 192 1.72 23.30 22.82
N GLU A 193 1.42 22.42 23.77
CA GLU A 193 0.08 22.21 24.32
C GLU A 193 -0.42 23.46 25.04
N ASP A 194 0.38 24.04 25.94
CA ASP A 194 0.05 25.27 26.67
C ASP A 194 -0.22 26.45 25.71
N LYS A 195 0.45 26.50 24.57
CA LYS A 195 0.22 27.51 23.54
C LYS A 195 -0.96 27.20 22.60
N GLY A 196 -1.63 26.07 22.78
CA GLY A 196 -2.72 25.61 21.92
C GLY A 196 -2.28 25.18 20.51
N LEU A 197 -0.98 24.94 20.32
CA LEU A 197 -0.40 24.43 19.06
C LEU A 197 -0.37 22.91 18.99
N LEU A 198 -0.50 22.20 20.11
CA LEU A 198 -0.60 20.76 20.17
C LEU A 198 -1.95 20.34 20.72
N VAL A 199 -2.62 19.44 20.02
CA VAL A 199 -3.85 18.75 20.45
C VAL A 199 -3.60 17.27 20.45
N TRP A 200 -3.79 16.63 21.59
CA TRP A 200 -3.72 15.18 21.68
C TRP A 200 -4.99 14.54 21.13
N LEU A 201 -4.82 13.60 20.21
CA LEU A 201 -5.89 12.78 19.66
C LEU A 201 -6.06 11.54 20.56
N ASP A 202 -7.04 11.62 21.43
CA ASP A 202 -7.38 10.58 22.39
C ASP A 202 -8.41 9.58 21.84
N GLU A 203 -9.07 8.83 22.70
CA GLU A 203 -10.03 7.80 22.33
C GLU A 203 -11.19 8.33 21.48
N ASP A 204 -11.62 9.56 21.66
CA ASP A 204 -12.72 10.16 20.88
C ASP A 204 -12.37 10.21 19.37
N TYR A 205 -11.11 10.43 19.06
CA TYR A 205 -10.64 10.42 17.67
C TYR A 205 -10.74 9.01 17.05
N TYR A 206 -10.31 7.97 17.77
CA TYR A 206 -10.44 6.59 17.30
C TYR A 206 -11.90 6.16 17.17
N GLN A 207 -12.75 6.62 18.08
CA GLN A 207 -14.20 6.41 17.99
C GLN A 207 -14.83 7.12 16.79
N ALA A 208 -14.33 8.27 16.37
CA ALA A 208 -14.80 8.96 15.16
C ALA A 208 -14.53 8.14 13.89
N TYR A 209 -13.36 7.52 13.76
CA TYR A 209 -13.07 6.59 12.68
C TYR A 209 -14.00 5.37 12.73
N ARG A 210 -14.09 4.71 13.88
CA ARG A 210 -14.99 3.58 14.13
C ARG A 210 -16.42 3.89 13.72
N GLN A 211 -16.96 5.00 14.19
CA GLN A 211 -18.33 5.43 13.86
C GLN A 211 -18.51 5.70 12.37
N THR A 212 -17.50 6.28 11.72
CA THR A 212 -17.52 6.53 10.27
C THR A 212 -17.58 5.21 9.50
N MET A 213 -16.85 4.18 9.92
CA MET A 213 -16.92 2.85 9.31
C MET A 213 -18.26 2.17 9.58
N ASN A 214 -18.77 2.24 10.80
CA ASN A 214 -20.06 1.64 11.19
C ASN A 214 -21.27 2.28 10.50
N THR A 215 -21.13 3.49 10.01
CA THR A 215 -22.18 4.19 9.23
C THR A 215 -21.92 4.19 7.73
N ASN A 216 -20.84 3.56 7.27
CA ASN A 216 -20.56 3.43 5.85
C ASN A 216 -21.51 2.40 5.21
N PRO A 217 -22.38 2.80 4.26
CA PRO A 217 -23.37 1.89 3.66
C PRO A 217 -22.74 0.70 2.92
N LEU A 218 -21.47 0.80 2.54
CA LEU A 218 -20.73 -0.29 1.89
C LEU A 218 -20.26 -1.36 2.90
N LEU A 219 -20.29 -1.06 4.18
CA LEU A 219 -19.89 -1.94 5.28
C LEU A 219 -21.07 -2.38 6.16
N ILE A 220 -22.30 -2.01 5.81
CA ILE A 220 -23.50 -2.43 6.52
C ILE A 220 -24.01 -3.74 5.93
N ASN A 221 -24.05 -4.78 6.76
CA ASN A 221 -24.56 -6.08 6.37
C ASN A 221 -26.01 -6.29 6.87
N HIS A 222 -26.83 -6.82 6.00
CA HIS A 222 -28.21 -7.21 6.28
C HIS A 222 -28.39 -8.72 6.49
N THR A 223 -27.29 -9.49 6.43
CA THR A 223 -27.27 -10.94 6.67
C THR A 223 -26.88 -11.25 8.12
N ASN A 224 -27.09 -12.48 8.59
CA ASN A 224 -26.70 -12.91 9.93
C ASN A 224 -25.19 -13.22 9.97
N PRO A 225 -24.32 -12.31 10.46
CA PRO A 225 -22.87 -12.50 10.46
C PRO A 225 -22.39 -13.53 11.48
N GLN A 226 -23.20 -13.92 12.45
CA GLN A 226 -22.85 -14.92 13.47
C GLN A 226 -22.65 -16.33 12.91
N SER A 227 -22.94 -16.54 11.64
CA SER A 227 -22.83 -17.85 10.98
C SER A 227 -21.42 -18.27 10.63
N ILE A 228 -20.45 -17.40 10.73
CA ILE A 228 -19.05 -17.69 10.37
C ILE A 228 -18.08 -17.41 11.50
N ASN A 229 -17.05 -18.27 11.62
CA ASN A 229 -15.89 -18.04 12.47
C ASN A 229 -14.77 -17.41 11.64
N ILE A 230 -14.04 -16.47 12.24
CA ILE A 230 -12.94 -15.73 11.61
C ILE A 230 -11.70 -15.83 12.52
N ALA A 231 -10.57 -16.25 11.97
CA ALA A 231 -9.28 -16.08 12.64
C ALA A 231 -8.62 -14.79 12.12
N TYR A 232 -7.93 -14.07 13.01
CA TYR A 232 -7.32 -12.80 12.69
C TYR A 232 -5.90 -12.67 13.27
N THR A 233 -5.03 -11.98 12.54
CA THR A 233 -3.73 -11.54 13.05
C THR A 233 -3.42 -10.11 12.65
N ALA A 234 -2.88 -9.33 13.60
CA ALA A 234 -2.28 -8.03 13.35
C ALA A 234 -0.78 -8.10 13.02
N MET A 235 -0.18 -9.29 12.99
CA MET A 235 1.26 -9.50 12.74
C MET A 235 2.17 -8.62 13.60
N HIS A 236 1.91 -8.54 14.91
CA HIS A 236 2.59 -7.62 15.84
C HIS A 236 2.40 -6.14 15.51
N GLY A 237 1.42 -5.81 14.68
CA GLY A 237 1.12 -4.44 14.26
C GLY A 237 0.09 -3.75 15.14
N VAL A 238 -0.43 -2.65 14.64
CA VAL A 238 -1.31 -1.74 15.39
C VAL A 238 -2.80 -1.91 15.08
N GLY A 239 -3.14 -2.92 14.26
CA GLY A 239 -4.52 -3.08 13.75
C GLY A 239 -5.49 -3.80 14.69
N ALA A 240 -5.03 -4.60 15.65
CA ALA A 240 -5.87 -5.58 16.38
C ALA A 240 -7.07 -4.95 17.10
N GLU A 241 -6.86 -3.92 17.90
CA GLU A 241 -7.92 -3.29 18.67
C GLU A 241 -9.06 -2.78 17.77
N MET A 242 -8.71 -2.06 16.70
CA MET A 242 -9.70 -1.51 15.77
C MET A 242 -10.34 -2.61 14.91
N ALA A 243 -9.58 -3.57 14.43
CA ALA A 243 -10.08 -4.69 13.63
C ALA A 243 -11.12 -5.52 14.40
N GLU A 244 -10.81 -5.92 15.63
CA GLU A 244 -11.71 -6.69 16.50
C GLU A 244 -12.98 -5.89 16.82
N THR A 245 -12.82 -4.60 17.09
CA THR A 245 -13.95 -3.72 17.41
C THR A 245 -14.88 -3.53 16.21
N LEU A 246 -14.34 -3.28 15.03
CA LEU A 246 -15.15 -3.12 13.81
C LEU A 246 -15.86 -4.42 13.41
N LEU A 247 -15.22 -5.57 13.56
CA LEU A 247 -15.85 -6.86 13.33
C LEU A 247 -16.99 -7.11 14.32
N ALA A 248 -16.79 -6.82 15.61
CA ALA A 248 -17.82 -6.94 16.63
C ALA A 248 -19.00 -6.00 16.36
N ASP A 249 -18.75 -4.75 15.98
CA ASP A 249 -19.79 -3.78 15.60
C ASP A 249 -20.59 -4.23 14.36
N ALA A 250 -19.93 -4.92 13.42
CA ALA A 250 -20.58 -5.51 12.25
C ALA A 250 -21.33 -6.82 12.59
N GLY A 251 -21.29 -7.28 13.85
CA GLY A 251 -22.01 -8.45 14.35
C GLY A 251 -21.23 -9.77 14.25
N PHE A 252 -19.93 -9.74 13.99
CA PHE A 252 -19.07 -10.93 13.97
C PHE A 252 -18.57 -11.22 15.38
N ASP A 253 -19.28 -12.07 16.12
CA ASP A 253 -18.99 -12.41 17.53
C ASP A 253 -17.95 -13.54 17.68
N HIS A 254 -17.65 -14.26 16.60
CA HIS A 254 -16.75 -15.41 16.58
C HIS A 254 -15.43 -15.06 15.88
N VAL A 255 -14.68 -14.15 16.49
CA VAL A 255 -13.36 -13.70 16.01
C VAL A 255 -12.27 -14.21 16.95
N TYR A 256 -11.28 -14.90 16.41
CA TYR A 256 -10.19 -15.53 17.13
C TYR A 256 -8.86 -14.94 16.70
N SER A 257 -8.35 -14.02 17.51
CA SER A 257 -7.07 -13.37 17.26
C SER A 257 -5.90 -14.24 17.70
N VAL A 258 -4.83 -14.25 16.91
CA VAL A 258 -3.55 -14.89 17.27
C VAL A 258 -2.93 -14.13 18.44
N ALA A 259 -3.03 -14.67 19.64
CA ALA A 259 -2.59 -13.99 20.88
C ALA A 259 -1.11 -13.57 20.83
N ALA A 260 -0.24 -14.40 20.26
CA ALA A 260 1.20 -14.10 20.14
C ALA A 260 1.53 -12.93 19.21
N GLN A 261 0.60 -12.52 18.35
CA GLN A 261 0.79 -11.45 17.33
C GLN A 261 -0.16 -10.27 17.54
N ARG A 262 -0.95 -10.27 18.62
CA ARG A 262 -2.02 -9.28 18.81
C ARG A 262 -1.50 -7.92 19.25
N GLU A 263 -0.61 -7.91 20.23
CA GLU A 263 -0.07 -6.66 20.76
C GLU A 263 1.05 -6.12 19.85
N PRO A 264 1.13 -4.79 19.68
CA PRO A 264 2.18 -4.18 18.89
C PRO A 264 3.58 -4.51 19.42
N ASP A 265 4.42 -5.09 18.58
CA ASP A 265 5.83 -5.36 18.87
C ASP A 265 6.67 -5.14 17.62
N GLY A 266 7.35 -4.00 17.56
CA GLY A 266 8.16 -3.58 16.40
C GLY A 266 9.41 -4.43 16.14
N THR A 267 9.67 -5.46 16.98
CA THR A 267 10.72 -6.46 16.73
C THR A 267 10.23 -7.66 15.92
N PHE A 268 8.90 -7.81 15.76
CA PHE A 268 8.24 -8.87 14.98
C PHE A 268 8.77 -10.28 15.31
N PRO A 269 8.70 -10.74 16.58
CA PRO A 269 9.45 -11.92 17.06
C PRO A 269 9.04 -13.25 16.41
N THR A 270 7.87 -13.36 15.80
CA THR A 270 7.38 -14.60 15.18
C THR A 270 7.52 -14.61 13.64
N VAL A 271 7.89 -13.49 13.02
CA VAL A 271 8.02 -13.38 11.57
C VAL A 271 9.28 -12.59 11.20
N LYS A 272 10.05 -13.07 10.23
CA LYS A 272 11.25 -12.35 9.75
C LYS A 272 10.88 -11.08 8.98
N PHE A 273 9.84 -11.18 8.17
CA PHE A 273 9.26 -10.09 7.40
C PHE A 273 7.76 -10.03 7.74
N PRO A 274 7.29 -8.95 8.34
CA PRO A 274 5.88 -8.82 8.71
C PRO A 274 5.00 -8.45 7.50
N ASN A 275 5.17 -9.17 6.41
CA ASN A 275 4.41 -9.04 5.18
C ASN A 275 3.58 -10.29 4.97
N PRO A 276 2.24 -10.20 4.87
CA PRO A 276 1.37 -11.36 4.66
C PRO A 276 1.69 -12.17 3.39
N GLU A 277 2.35 -11.58 2.39
CA GLU A 277 2.74 -12.28 1.16
C GLU A 277 3.99 -13.16 1.32
N GLU A 278 4.73 -13.00 2.40
CA GLU A 278 5.93 -13.79 2.66
C GLU A 278 5.58 -15.21 3.12
N THR A 279 6.39 -16.16 2.66
CA THR A 279 6.23 -17.57 3.05
C THR A 279 6.28 -17.73 4.57
N GLY A 280 5.27 -18.38 5.13
CA GLY A 280 5.15 -18.63 6.57
C GLY A 280 4.53 -17.48 7.38
N ALA A 281 4.33 -16.30 6.80
CA ALA A 281 3.75 -15.17 7.53
C ALA A 281 2.30 -15.43 8.00
N MET A 282 1.54 -16.21 7.25
CA MET A 282 0.16 -16.59 7.57
C MET A 282 0.03 -17.86 8.43
N ASP A 283 1.12 -18.54 8.78
CA ASP A 283 1.05 -19.87 9.40
C ASP A 283 0.31 -19.85 10.75
N LEU A 284 0.56 -18.88 11.62
CA LEU A 284 -0.08 -18.80 12.93
C LEU A 284 -1.58 -18.50 12.82
N VAL A 285 -2.01 -17.64 11.92
CA VAL A 285 -3.44 -17.33 11.75
C VAL A 285 -4.18 -18.49 11.09
N ILE A 286 -3.53 -19.22 10.18
CA ILE A 286 -4.09 -20.46 9.60
C ILE A 286 -4.21 -21.54 10.68
N ALA A 287 -3.23 -21.69 11.56
CA ALA A 287 -3.31 -22.61 12.69
C ALA A 287 -4.46 -22.25 13.65
N GLU A 288 -4.64 -20.96 13.95
CA GLU A 288 -5.75 -20.48 14.76
C GLU A 288 -7.11 -20.72 14.05
N ALA A 289 -7.17 -20.54 12.74
CA ALA A 289 -8.35 -20.84 11.94
C ALA A 289 -8.72 -22.32 11.97
N LYS A 290 -7.74 -23.22 11.84
CA LYS A 290 -7.96 -24.68 11.94
C LYS A 290 -8.48 -25.06 13.33
N LYS A 291 -7.93 -24.47 14.38
CA LYS A 291 -8.32 -24.75 15.78
C LYS A 291 -9.78 -24.38 16.07
N HIS A 292 -10.29 -23.33 15.46
CA HIS A 292 -11.63 -22.80 15.68
C HIS A 292 -12.60 -23.06 14.53
N ASP A 293 -12.24 -23.91 13.60
CA ASP A 293 -13.04 -24.23 12.41
C ASP A 293 -13.50 -22.98 11.64
N ALA A 294 -12.61 -21.98 11.56
CA ALA A 294 -12.90 -20.71 10.91
C ALA A 294 -12.90 -20.84 9.39
N VAL A 295 -13.81 -20.14 8.73
CA VAL A 295 -13.87 -20.13 7.26
C VAL A 295 -12.81 -19.18 6.65
N LEU A 296 -12.36 -18.19 7.43
CA LEU A 296 -11.38 -17.20 7.04
C LEU A 296 -10.21 -17.14 8.03
N ALA A 297 -9.00 -17.02 7.49
CA ALA A 297 -7.79 -16.64 8.22
C ALA A 297 -7.32 -15.30 7.66
N CYS A 298 -7.59 -14.21 8.39
CA CYS A 298 -7.38 -12.83 7.96
C CYS A 298 -6.15 -12.21 8.62
N ALA A 299 -5.46 -11.31 7.90
CA ALA A 299 -4.33 -10.58 8.41
C ALA A 299 -4.35 -9.11 7.96
N ASN A 300 -3.86 -8.22 8.82
CA ASN A 300 -3.35 -6.92 8.43
C ASN A 300 -1.83 -6.92 8.58
N ASP A 301 -1.15 -6.09 7.77
CA ASP A 301 0.26 -5.78 7.97
C ASP A 301 0.44 -4.82 9.17
N PRO A 302 1.67 -4.53 9.63
CA PRO A 302 1.88 -3.83 10.90
C PRO A 302 1.21 -2.47 11.05
N ASP A 303 1.03 -1.69 9.99
CA ASP A 303 0.31 -0.41 10.03
C ASP A 303 -1.15 -0.52 9.55
N ALA A 304 -1.62 -1.74 9.29
CA ALA A 304 -3.01 -2.10 8.97
C ALA A 304 -3.59 -1.38 7.73
N ASP A 305 -2.74 -0.93 6.80
CA ASP A 305 -3.22 -0.40 5.53
C ASP A 305 -3.49 -1.50 4.49
N ARG A 306 -2.97 -2.73 4.71
CA ARG A 306 -3.19 -3.90 3.84
C ARG A 306 -4.08 -4.94 4.49
N PHE A 307 -4.69 -5.76 3.63
CA PHE A 307 -5.53 -6.89 4.02
C PHE A 307 -5.11 -8.14 3.24
N ALA A 308 -4.96 -9.25 3.96
CA ALA A 308 -4.74 -10.57 3.40
C ALA A 308 -5.72 -11.58 3.96
N VAL A 309 -6.03 -12.60 3.19
CA VAL A 309 -6.94 -13.66 3.61
C VAL A 309 -6.55 -15.00 3.02
N ALA A 310 -6.52 -16.03 3.85
CA ALA A 310 -6.58 -17.42 3.44
C ALA A 310 -7.98 -17.97 3.69
N VAL A 311 -8.56 -18.60 2.68
CA VAL A 311 -9.92 -19.12 2.70
C VAL A 311 -9.87 -20.64 2.80
N ARG A 312 -10.71 -21.21 3.67
CA ARG A 312 -10.85 -22.65 3.83
C ARG A 312 -11.39 -23.30 2.55
N ARG A 313 -10.80 -24.44 2.20
CA ARG A 313 -11.24 -25.30 1.10
C ARG A 313 -12.09 -26.46 1.61
N ASP A 314 -12.71 -27.19 0.70
CA ASP A 314 -13.56 -28.34 1.04
C ASP A 314 -12.77 -29.48 1.71
N ASP A 315 -11.46 -29.58 1.44
CA ASP A 315 -10.56 -30.55 2.06
C ASP A 315 -10.11 -30.15 3.49
N GLY A 316 -10.56 -28.97 3.97
CA GLY A 316 -10.21 -28.40 5.28
C GLY A 316 -8.89 -27.65 5.30
N GLU A 317 -8.13 -27.62 4.20
CA GLU A 317 -6.92 -26.83 4.08
C GLU A 317 -7.25 -25.36 3.72
N TYR A 318 -6.29 -24.47 3.95
CA TYR A 318 -6.44 -23.03 3.70
C TYR A 318 -5.55 -22.61 2.52
N GLN A 319 -6.13 -21.84 1.64
CA GLN A 319 -5.40 -21.24 0.52
C GLN A 319 -5.49 -19.73 0.58
N MET A 320 -4.33 -19.08 0.57
CA MET A 320 -4.26 -17.61 0.48
C MET A 320 -4.76 -17.15 -0.89
N LEU A 321 -5.64 -16.16 -0.88
CA LEU A 321 -6.05 -15.47 -2.10
C LEU A 321 -4.97 -14.46 -2.51
N THR A 322 -4.77 -14.33 -3.81
CA THR A 322 -3.95 -13.24 -4.35
C THR A 322 -4.67 -11.90 -4.20
N GLY A 323 -3.90 -10.80 -4.22
CA GLY A 323 -4.48 -9.46 -4.21
C GLY A 323 -5.45 -9.22 -5.37
N ASP A 324 -5.17 -9.79 -6.54
CA ASP A 324 -6.07 -9.73 -7.70
C ASP A 324 -7.37 -10.52 -7.48
N GLN A 325 -7.31 -11.68 -6.84
CA GLN A 325 -8.52 -12.45 -6.50
C GLN A 325 -9.41 -11.69 -5.50
N VAL A 326 -8.80 -11.14 -4.46
CA VAL A 326 -9.53 -10.32 -3.47
C VAL A 326 -10.11 -9.06 -4.12
N GLY A 327 -9.31 -8.35 -4.94
CA GLY A 327 -9.77 -7.17 -5.69
C GLY A 327 -10.92 -7.47 -6.65
N THR A 328 -10.86 -8.62 -7.32
CA THR A 328 -11.94 -9.12 -8.19
C THR A 328 -13.23 -9.39 -7.40
N LEU A 329 -13.12 -10.08 -6.27
CA LEU A 329 -14.26 -10.37 -5.39
C LEU A 329 -14.90 -9.08 -4.85
N PHE A 330 -14.10 -8.12 -4.40
CA PHE A 330 -14.60 -6.82 -3.96
C PHE A 330 -15.27 -6.06 -5.08
N GLY A 331 -14.64 -5.97 -6.25
CA GLY A 331 -15.22 -5.27 -7.40
C GLY A 331 -16.58 -5.85 -7.79
N TYR A 332 -16.67 -7.17 -7.90
CA TYR A 332 -17.94 -7.85 -8.21
C TYR A 332 -18.99 -7.64 -7.11
N TYR A 333 -18.61 -7.86 -5.85
CA TYR A 333 -19.51 -7.72 -4.70
C TYR A 333 -20.07 -6.29 -4.58
N LEU A 334 -19.20 -5.31 -4.57
CA LEU A 334 -19.60 -3.91 -4.38
C LEU A 334 -20.44 -3.39 -5.55
N LEU A 335 -20.05 -3.72 -6.79
CA LEU A 335 -20.82 -3.32 -7.97
C LEU A 335 -22.18 -4.02 -8.06
N SER A 336 -22.29 -5.26 -7.56
CA SER A 336 -23.56 -6.00 -7.52
C SER A 336 -24.55 -5.44 -6.49
N HIS A 337 -24.06 -4.77 -5.44
CA HIS A 337 -24.88 -4.16 -4.39
C HIS A 337 -25.11 -2.65 -4.60
N ALA A 338 -24.37 -2.02 -5.50
CA ALA A 338 -24.51 -0.61 -5.83
C ALA A 338 -25.22 -0.43 -7.18
N HIS A 339 -25.65 0.80 -7.45
CA HIS A 339 -26.07 1.16 -8.82
C HIS A 339 -24.81 1.31 -9.69
N ALA A 340 -24.37 0.19 -10.30
CA ALA A 340 -23.07 0.08 -10.96
C ALA A 340 -22.80 1.20 -11.99
N ASN A 341 -23.81 1.58 -12.78
CA ASN A 341 -23.74 2.66 -13.76
C ASN A 341 -23.52 4.08 -13.18
N GLN A 342 -23.56 4.22 -11.85
CA GLN A 342 -23.28 5.46 -11.12
C GLN A 342 -21.95 5.40 -10.37
N ASN A 343 -21.14 4.37 -10.60
CA ASN A 343 -19.93 4.12 -9.84
C ASN A 343 -18.68 4.09 -10.70
N LEU A 344 -17.58 4.52 -10.07
CA LEU A 344 -16.24 4.53 -10.60
C LEU A 344 -15.39 3.53 -9.80
N VAL A 345 -14.75 2.58 -10.50
CA VAL A 345 -13.82 1.62 -9.91
C VAL A 345 -12.50 1.62 -10.67
N GLY A 346 -11.41 1.27 -9.99
CA GLY A 346 -10.09 1.27 -10.63
C GLY A 346 -9.09 0.32 -10.01
N ASN A 347 -8.01 0.08 -10.75
CA ASN A 347 -6.82 -0.61 -10.27
C ASN A 347 -5.56 -0.13 -11.01
N THR A 348 -4.41 -0.70 -10.66
CA THR A 348 -3.15 -0.34 -11.31
C THR A 348 -2.96 -1.08 -12.64
N ILE A 349 -2.14 -0.53 -13.51
CA ILE A 349 -1.82 -1.13 -14.82
C ILE A 349 -1.17 -2.52 -14.72
N VAL A 350 -0.58 -2.86 -13.57
CA VAL A 350 0.03 -4.18 -13.31
C VAL A 350 -0.91 -5.16 -12.63
N SER A 351 -2.04 -4.68 -12.09
CA SER A 351 -3.10 -5.53 -11.53
C SER A 351 -3.89 -6.24 -12.62
N SER A 352 -4.70 -7.23 -12.25
CA SER A 352 -5.52 -7.98 -13.22
C SER A 352 -6.47 -7.09 -14.03
N SER A 353 -6.57 -7.34 -15.31
CA SER A 353 -7.53 -6.68 -16.20
C SER A 353 -8.98 -7.16 -15.98
N LEU A 354 -9.21 -8.16 -15.15
CA LEU A 354 -10.53 -8.73 -14.88
C LEU A 354 -11.49 -7.71 -14.24
N LEU A 355 -11.01 -6.81 -13.37
CA LEU A 355 -11.85 -5.75 -12.80
C LEU A 355 -12.48 -4.88 -13.90
N GLY A 356 -11.72 -4.54 -14.94
CA GLY A 356 -12.23 -3.77 -16.08
C GLY A 356 -13.32 -4.51 -16.84
N LYS A 357 -13.23 -5.84 -16.98
CA LYS A 357 -14.25 -6.68 -17.60
C LYS A 357 -15.54 -6.69 -16.76
N ILE A 358 -15.41 -6.90 -15.46
CA ILE A 358 -16.55 -6.88 -14.52
C ILE A 358 -17.24 -5.51 -14.54
N ALA A 359 -16.46 -4.43 -14.47
CA ALA A 359 -17.00 -3.08 -14.50
C ALA A 359 -17.78 -2.82 -15.80
N THR A 360 -17.24 -3.22 -16.95
CA THR A 360 -17.90 -3.08 -18.25
C THR A 360 -19.21 -3.88 -18.30
N THR A 361 -19.20 -5.12 -17.85
CA THR A 361 -20.38 -6.00 -17.85
C THR A 361 -21.49 -5.43 -16.96
N LEU A 362 -21.14 -4.87 -15.81
CA LEU A 362 -22.08 -4.27 -14.86
C LEU A 362 -22.41 -2.79 -15.16
N GLY A 363 -21.81 -2.19 -16.20
CA GLY A 363 -22.07 -0.81 -16.62
C GLY A 363 -21.39 0.25 -15.76
N ALA A 364 -20.39 -0.10 -14.96
CA ALA A 364 -19.61 0.85 -14.18
C ALA A 364 -18.51 1.51 -15.01
N ARG A 365 -18.12 2.72 -14.61
CA ARG A 365 -16.94 3.38 -15.15
C ARG A 365 -15.67 2.80 -14.53
N TYR A 366 -14.68 2.54 -15.38
CA TYR A 366 -13.41 1.94 -14.97
C TYR A 366 -12.22 2.84 -15.33
N TYR A 367 -11.21 2.91 -14.45
CA TYR A 367 -9.96 3.61 -14.71
C TYR A 367 -8.75 2.77 -14.28
N GLN A 368 -7.60 3.06 -14.87
CA GLN A 368 -6.31 2.50 -14.48
C GLN A 368 -5.31 3.61 -14.15
N THR A 369 -4.33 3.28 -13.30
CA THR A 369 -3.25 4.18 -12.94
C THR A 369 -1.91 3.48 -12.97
N LEU A 370 -0.83 4.24 -12.89
CA LEU A 370 0.49 3.71 -12.55
C LEU A 370 0.45 3.03 -11.18
N THR A 371 1.45 2.18 -10.91
CA THR A 371 1.65 1.56 -9.58
C THR A 371 1.83 2.61 -8.49
N GLY A 372 1.20 2.36 -7.36
CA GLY A 372 1.22 3.23 -6.18
C GLY A 372 -0.16 3.79 -5.87
N PHE A 373 -0.62 3.52 -4.67
CA PHE A 373 -1.99 3.84 -4.23
C PHE A 373 -2.30 5.34 -4.29
N LYS A 374 -1.27 6.18 -4.15
CA LYS A 374 -1.37 7.63 -4.36
C LYS A 374 -1.99 8.00 -5.71
N TRP A 375 -1.68 7.26 -6.77
CA TRP A 375 -2.25 7.49 -8.09
C TRP A 375 -3.71 7.07 -8.14
N LEU A 376 -4.04 5.90 -7.59
CA LEU A 376 -5.41 5.38 -7.58
C LEU A 376 -6.38 6.38 -6.94
N THR A 377 -6.02 6.96 -5.81
CA THR A 377 -6.90 7.87 -5.07
C THR A 377 -6.92 9.28 -5.66
N ASN A 378 -5.78 9.84 -6.06
CA ASN A 378 -5.74 11.17 -6.68
C ASN A 378 -6.47 11.17 -8.04
N VAL A 379 -6.31 10.14 -8.85
CA VAL A 379 -7.01 10.01 -10.14
C VAL A 379 -8.51 9.79 -9.91
N ALA A 380 -8.91 8.98 -8.92
CA ALA A 380 -10.31 8.81 -8.57
C ALA A 380 -10.98 10.13 -8.21
N MET A 381 -10.33 10.95 -7.35
CA MET A 381 -10.85 12.26 -6.98
C MET A 381 -11.02 13.20 -8.19
N ALA A 382 -10.09 13.11 -9.15
CA ALA A 382 -10.15 13.93 -10.36
C ALA A 382 -11.20 13.44 -11.38
N GLN A 383 -11.50 12.14 -11.40
CA GLN A 383 -12.39 11.53 -12.39
C GLN A 383 -13.84 11.35 -11.89
N GLN A 384 -14.08 11.37 -10.58
CA GLN A 384 -15.44 11.27 -10.07
C GLN A 384 -16.27 12.51 -10.47
N THR A 385 -17.54 12.29 -10.72
CA THR A 385 -18.53 13.31 -11.09
C THR A 385 -19.79 13.12 -10.23
N GLU A 386 -20.78 14.01 -10.38
CA GLU A 386 -22.08 13.81 -9.73
C GLU A 386 -22.77 12.50 -10.18
N GLU A 387 -22.52 12.08 -11.42
CA GLU A 387 -23.11 10.87 -12.03
C GLU A 387 -22.29 9.62 -11.69
N HIS A 388 -20.97 9.73 -11.49
CA HIS A 388 -20.07 8.60 -11.22
C HIS A 388 -19.25 8.86 -9.96
N GLN A 389 -19.67 8.27 -8.86
CA GLN A 389 -19.01 8.36 -7.57
C GLN A 389 -17.98 7.24 -7.40
N PHE A 390 -16.88 7.57 -6.75
CA PHE A 390 -15.86 6.57 -6.43
C PHE A 390 -16.41 5.51 -5.48
N LEU A 391 -16.30 4.25 -5.87
CA LEU A 391 -16.76 3.10 -5.10
C LEU A 391 -15.62 2.28 -4.53
N PHE A 392 -14.62 1.95 -5.36
CA PHE A 392 -13.60 0.97 -5.03
C PHE A 392 -12.37 1.11 -5.92
N ALA A 393 -11.21 0.88 -5.32
CA ALA A 393 -9.98 0.64 -6.07
C ALA A 393 -9.05 -0.33 -5.33
N TYR A 394 -8.18 -1.00 -6.06
CA TYR A 394 -7.19 -1.87 -5.46
C TYR A 394 -5.85 -1.90 -6.20
N GLU A 395 -4.83 -2.29 -5.47
CA GLU A 395 -3.50 -2.65 -5.94
C GLU A 395 -3.23 -4.11 -5.55
N GLU A 396 -2.69 -4.90 -6.48
CA GLU A 396 -2.48 -6.35 -6.30
C GLU A 396 -1.61 -6.71 -5.09
N ALA A 397 -0.80 -5.76 -4.62
CA ALA A 397 0.02 -5.89 -3.41
C ALA A 397 -0.82 -5.73 -2.12
N LEU A 398 -2.01 -6.33 -2.07
CA LEU A 398 -2.91 -6.39 -0.91
C LEU A 398 -3.48 -5.05 -0.44
N GLY A 399 -3.54 -4.04 -1.31
CA GLY A 399 -4.05 -2.72 -1.00
C GLY A 399 -5.45 -2.49 -1.57
N TYR A 400 -6.41 -2.12 -0.72
CA TYR A 400 -7.81 -1.91 -1.10
C TYR A 400 -8.36 -0.65 -0.45
N THR A 401 -9.22 0.09 -1.16
CA THR A 401 -10.02 1.15 -0.56
C THR A 401 -11.49 0.94 -0.87
N ILE A 402 -12.33 0.92 0.18
CA ILE A 402 -13.77 0.69 0.11
C ILE A 402 -14.48 2.01 0.34
N GLY A 403 -14.91 2.64 -0.75
CA GLY A 403 -15.53 3.97 -0.71
C GLY A 403 -14.52 5.09 -0.45
N SER A 404 -15.03 6.28 -0.14
CA SER A 404 -14.28 7.54 -0.07
C SER A 404 -14.05 8.07 1.34
N LYS A 405 -14.19 7.25 2.38
CA LYS A 405 -13.99 7.68 3.78
C LYS A 405 -12.51 7.83 4.14
N VAL A 406 -11.68 6.99 3.55
CA VAL A 406 -10.21 7.08 3.61
C VAL A 406 -9.68 7.06 2.18
N TRP A 407 -8.83 8.03 1.82
CA TRP A 407 -8.23 8.14 0.49
C TRP A 407 -6.85 7.49 0.40
N ASP A 408 -6.75 6.32 0.98
CA ASP A 408 -5.60 5.41 0.89
C ASP A 408 -6.10 3.98 1.09
N LYS A 409 -5.19 3.02 1.01
CA LYS A 409 -5.43 1.65 1.44
C LYS A 409 -5.98 1.63 2.86
N ASP A 410 -7.03 0.90 3.07
CA ASP A 410 -7.61 0.67 4.38
C ASP A 410 -7.87 -0.83 4.59
N GLY A 411 -6.92 -1.49 5.24
CA GLY A 411 -7.00 -2.91 5.53
C GLY A 411 -8.08 -3.26 6.56
N LEU A 412 -8.52 -2.29 7.36
CA LEU A 412 -9.55 -2.49 8.39
C LEU A 412 -10.94 -2.54 7.76
N SER A 413 -11.29 -1.58 6.90
CA SER A 413 -12.55 -1.62 6.17
C SER A 413 -12.60 -2.78 5.16
N ALA A 414 -11.47 -3.12 4.54
CA ALA A 414 -11.37 -4.29 3.68
C ALA A 414 -11.64 -5.60 4.44
N LEU A 415 -11.12 -5.76 5.65
CA LEU A 415 -11.41 -6.90 6.53
C LEU A 415 -12.92 -7.05 6.79
N VAL A 416 -13.59 -5.97 7.19
CA VAL A 416 -15.02 -5.98 7.46
C VAL A 416 -15.83 -6.31 6.20
N ALA A 417 -15.50 -5.67 5.07
CA ALA A 417 -16.18 -5.92 3.79
C ALA A 417 -16.02 -7.37 3.33
N PHE A 418 -14.84 -7.97 3.50
CA PHE A 418 -14.61 -9.36 3.11
C PHE A 418 -15.34 -10.35 4.03
N ALA A 419 -15.40 -10.06 5.33
CA ALA A 419 -16.18 -10.84 6.28
C ALA A 419 -17.68 -10.82 5.91
N GLN A 420 -18.21 -9.66 5.53
CA GLN A 420 -19.61 -9.51 5.12
C GLN A 420 -19.91 -10.23 3.81
N LEU A 421 -19.06 -10.12 2.81
CA LEU A 421 -19.14 -10.88 1.57
C LEU A 421 -19.21 -12.38 1.87
N THR A 422 -18.34 -12.86 2.74
CA THR A 422 -18.28 -14.28 3.12
C THR A 422 -19.54 -14.71 3.84
N ALA A 423 -20.04 -13.93 4.79
CA ALA A 423 -21.27 -14.22 5.53
C ALA A 423 -22.50 -14.25 4.61
N GLU A 424 -22.56 -13.34 3.64
CA GLU A 424 -23.64 -13.31 2.64
C GLU A 424 -23.65 -14.57 1.76
N LEU A 425 -22.48 -14.99 1.28
CA LEU A 425 -22.34 -16.22 0.51
C LEU A 425 -22.71 -17.45 1.35
N HIS A 426 -22.23 -17.51 2.59
CA HIS A 426 -22.55 -18.60 3.52
C HIS A 426 -24.05 -18.72 3.77
N ALA A 427 -24.76 -17.60 3.94
CA ALA A 427 -26.21 -17.58 4.09
C ALA A 427 -26.97 -18.13 2.87
N LYS A 428 -26.35 -18.09 1.70
CA LYS A 428 -26.86 -18.67 0.44
C LYS A 428 -26.37 -20.10 0.21
N GLY A 429 -25.64 -20.70 1.14
CA GLY A 429 -25.04 -22.02 1.00
C GLY A 429 -23.88 -22.05 -0.02
N GLN A 430 -23.22 -20.91 -0.23
CA GLN A 430 -22.10 -20.74 -1.15
C GLN A 430 -20.81 -20.40 -0.41
N THR A 431 -19.69 -20.64 -1.07
CA THR A 431 -18.35 -20.31 -0.59
C THR A 431 -17.72 -19.19 -1.43
N ILE A 432 -16.60 -18.65 -0.95
CA ILE A 432 -15.77 -17.72 -1.72
C ILE A 432 -15.29 -18.39 -3.03
N TRP A 433 -15.02 -19.69 -3.01
CA TRP A 433 -14.57 -20.45 -4.17
C TRP A 433 -15.69 -20.57 -5.22
N ASP A 434 -16.94 -20.79 -4.80
CA ASP A 434 -18.10 -20.80 -5.70
C ASP A 434 -18.30 -19.44 -6.37
N GLN A 435 -18.09 -18.35 -5.63
CA GLN A 435 -18.18 -17.00 -6.19
C GLN A 435 -17.07 -16.71 -7.22
N LEU A 436 -15.84 -17.11 -6.92
CA LEU A 436 -14.72 -16.98 -7.88
C LEU A 436 -14.99 -17.82 -9.13
N GLU A 437 -15.45 -19.05 -8.97
CA GLU A 437 -15.82 -19.91 -10.10
C GLU A 437 -16.91 -19.28 -10.97
N ALA A 438 -17.94 -18.71 -10.37
CA ALA A 438 -19.01 -18.03 -11.11
C ALA A 438 -18.48 -16.84 -11.94
N ILE A 439 -17.58 -16.03 -11.35
CA ILE A 439 -16.93 -14.93 -12.06
C ILE A 439 -16.06 -15.44 -13.22
N TYR A 440 -15.30 -16.50 -13.00
CA TYR A 440 -14.43 -17.06 -14.02
C TYR A 440 -15.19 -17.76 -15.16
N ARG A 441 -16.36 -18.32 -14.88
CA ARG A 441 -17.24 -18.88 -15.93
C ARG A 441 -17.77 -17.80 -16.84
N GLU A 442 -18.03 -16.61 -16.31
CA GLU A 442 -18.55 -15.48 -17.10
C GLU A 442 -17.44 -14.77 -17.90
N HIS A 443 -16.25 -14.60 -17.32
CA HIS A 443 -15.21 -13.74 -17.87
C HIS A 443 -13.93 -14.47 -18.32
N GLY A 444 -13.79 -15.75 -18.03
CA GLY A 444 -12.55 -16.51 -18.12
C GLY A 444 -11.79 -16.51 -16.80
N LEU A 445 -10.91 -17.49 -16.63
CA LEU A 445 -10.02 -17.63 -15.47
C LEU A 445 -8.77 -16.80 -15.70
N TYR A 446 -8.57 -15.79 -14.85
CA TYR A 446 -7.42 -14.91 -14.87
C TYR A 446 -6.41 -15.37 -13.81
N ILE A 447 -5.17 -15.62 -14.22
CA ILE A 447 -4.06 -15.82 -13.30
C ILE A 447 -2.96 -14.80 -13.58
N ASN A 448 -2.31 -14.35 -12.52
CA ASN A 448 -1.27 -13.35 -12.56
C ASN A 448 -0.02 -13.86 -11.87
N ALA A 449 1.15 -13.48 -12.39
CA ALA A 449 2.44 -13.79 -11.79
C ALA A 449 3.39 -12.61 -11.90
N GLN A 450 4.31 -12.49 -10.94
CA GLN A 450 5.39 -11.53 -10.97
C GLN A 450 6.74 -12.24 -10.90
N ARG A 451 7.72 -11.74 -11.64
CA ARG A 451 9.12 -12.20 -11.58
C ARG A 451 10.05 -11.00 -11.54
N SER A 452 11.04 -11.06 -10.65
CA SER A 452 12.17 -10.12 -10.66
C SER A 452 13.36 -10.81 -11.33
N ILE A 453 13.91 -10.17 -12.36
CA ILE A 453 15.01 -10.72 -13.15
C ILE A 453 16.21 -9.79 -12.97
N ALA A 454 17.33 -10.35 -12.49
CA ALA A 454 18.60 -9.62 -12.44
C ALA A 454 19.15 -9.41 -13.86
N LEU A 455 19.64 -8.22 -14.13
CA LEU A 455 20.26 -7.84 -15.39
C LEU A 455 21.76 -7.69 -15.22
N ASP A 456 22.51 -7.85 -16.30
CA ASP A 456 23.93 -7.47 -16.34
C ASP A 456 24.03 -5.94 -16.20
N PRO A 457 24.71 -5.44 -15.14
CA PRO A 457 24.85 -3.98 -14.92
C PRO A 457 25.62 -3.27 -16.03
N THR A 458 26.35 -4.02 -16.87
CA THR A 458 27.13 -3.47 -18.01
C THR A 458 26.35 -3.47 -19.32
N ALA A 459 25.20 -4.13 -19.38
CA ALA A 459 24.34 -4.17 -20.56
C ALA A 459 23.58 -2.86 -20.76
N ALA A 460 23.14 -2.60 -22.00
CA ALA A 460 22.23 -1.48 -22.26
C ALA A 460 20.91 -1.64 -21.49
N PRO A 461 20.26 -0.53 -21.09
CA PRO A 461 18.97 -0.59 -20.41
C PRO A 461 17.96 -1.41 -21.23
N ILE A 462 17.42 -2.47 -20.64
CA ILE A 462 16.54 -3.42 -21.33
C ILE A 462 15.32 -2.72 -21.95
N GLY A 463 14.75 -1.73 -21.27
CA GLY A 463 13.61 -0.96 -21.79
C GLY A 463 13.95 -0.23 -23.09
N ASP A 464 15.16 0.31 -23.21
CA ASP A 464 15.61 0.97 -24.44
C ASP A 464 15.88 -0.04 -25.54
N THR A 465 16.46 -1.20 -25.21
CA THR A 465 16.65 -2.31 -26.17
C THR A 465 15.32 -2.79 -26.75
N LEU A 466 14.32 -3.01 -25.92
CA LEU A 466 12.98 -3.43 -26.34
C LEU A 466 12.26 -2.37 -27.19
N ARG A 467 12.56 -1.07 -26.99
CA ARG A 467 12.02 0.02 -27.83
C ARG A 467 12.69 0.15 -29.18
N HIS A 468 14.00 -0.12 -29.24
CA HIS A 468 14.76 -0.10 -30.50
C HIS A 468 14.50 -1.33 -31.36
N GLN A 469 14.26 -2.46 -30.74
CA GLN A 469 13.96 -3.74 -31.40
C GLN A 469 12.68 -4.34 -30.82
N PRO A 470 11.51 -3.74 -31.11
CA PRO A 470 10.25 -4.20 -30.51
C PRO A 470 9.93 -5.62 -30.97
N PRO A 471 9.59 -6.51 -30.03
CA PRO A 471 9.14 -7.85 -30.38
C PRO A 471 7.81 -7.81 -31.13
N THR A 472 7.59 -8.72 -32.04
CA THR A 472 6.31 -8.90 -32.75
C THR A 472 5.46 -10.01 -32.14
N GLU A 473 6.10 -10.89 -31.36
CA GLU A 473 5.46 -11.98 -30.63
C GLU A 473 6.21 -12.25 -29.32
N ILE A 474 5.53 -12.84 -28.34
CA ILE A 474 6.11 -13.35 -27.10
C ILE A 474 5.59 -14.78 -26.89
N ALA A 475 6.49 -15.72 -26.64
CA ALA A 475 6.16 -17.14 -26.45
C ALA A 475 5.36 -17.76 -27.63
N GLY A 476 5.55 -17.27 -28.85
CA GLY A 476 4.81 -17.69 -30.05
C GLY A 476 3.40 -17.09 -30.16
N LEU A 477 3.03 -16.17 -29.27
CA LEU A 477 1.77 -15.42 -29.32
C LEU A 477 2.00 -14.05 -29.94
N PRO A 478 1.32 -13.69 -31.04
CA PRO A 478 1.43 -12.38 -31.67
C PRO A 478 1.06 -11.26 -30.70
N ILE A 479 1.81 -10.16 -30.73
CA ILE A 479 1.47 -8.92 -30.02
C ILE A 479 0.40 -8.19 -30.82
N VAL A 480 -0.74 -7.94 -30.17
CA VAL A 480 -1.87 -7.20 -30.78
C VAL A 480 -1.84 -5.72 -30.43
N CYS A 481 -1.21 -5.35 -29.32
CA CYS A 481 -1.05 -3.96 -28.88
C CYS A 481 0.18 -3.84 -27.98
N THR A 482 0.97 -2.78 -28.15
CA THR A 482 2.06 -2.38 -27.26
C THR A 482 1.74 -1.02 -26.65
N GLU A 483 1.82 -0.91 -25.33
CA GLU A 483 1.74 0.35 -24.60
C GLU A 483 3.14 0.74 -24.09
N ASP A 484 3.64 1.88 -24.53
CA ASP A 484 4.91 2.46 -24.06
C ASP A 484 4.64 3.71 -23.24
N TYR A 485 4.72 3.60 -21.93
CA TYR A 485 4.47 4.69 -21.00
C TYR A 485 5.59 5.74 -20.97
N LYS A 486 6.81 5.39 -21.42
CA LYS A 486 7.91 6.35 -21.56
C LYS A 486 7.69 7.29 -22.74
N GLN A 487 7.06 6.80 -23.81
CA GLN A 487 6.72 7.57 -25.00
C GLN A 487 5.27 8.09 -24.96
N SER A 488 4.47 7.66 -24.00
CA SER A 488 3.02 7.95 -23.89
C SER A 488 2.24 7.54 -25.14
N LEU A 489 2.59 6.39 -25.72
CA LEU A 489 1.99 5.87 -26.95
C LEU A 489 1.49 4.43 -26.78
N ARG A 490 0.33 4.17 -27.36
CA ARG A 490 -0.24 2.84 -27.58
C ARG A 490 -0.24 2.54 -29.09
N THR A 491 0.40 1.45 -29.48
CA THR A 491 0.54 1.05 -30.89
C THR A 491 -0.13 -0.31 -31.10
N PHE A 492 -1.07 -0.37 -32.00
CA PHE A 492 -1.78 -1.59 -32.37
C PHE A 492 -1.09 -2.32 -33.53
N SER A 493 -1.35 -3.63 -33.69
CA SER A 493 -0.76 -4.48 -34.73
C SER A 493 -1.14 -4.06 -36.16
N ASP A 494 -2.25 -3.31 -36.33
CA ASP A 494 -2.66 -2.73 -37.63
C ASP A 494 -1.96 -1.41 -37.94
N GLY A 495 -1.08 -0.93 -37.05
CA GLY A 495 -0.34 0.33 -37.20
C GLY A 495 -1.06 1.56 -36.64
N THR A 496 -2.25 1.41 -36.09
CA THR A 496 -2.95 2.50 -35.39
C THR A 496 -2.16 2.91 -34.14
N VAL A 497 -2.06 4.22 -33.89
CA VAL A 497 -1.36 4.79 -32.73
C VAL A 497 -2.30 5.70 -31.96
N GLU A 498 -2.34 5.55 -30.63
CA GLU A 498 -3.11 6.38 -29.71
C GLU A 498 -2.19 6.94 -28.61
N GLY A 499 -2.58 8.07 -28.02
CA GLY A 499 -1.89 8.64 -26.86
C GLY A 499 -2.29 7.94 -25.56
N ILE A 500 -1.35 7.87 -24.59
CA ILE A 500 -1.60 7.43 -23.21
C ILE A 500 -1.58 8.69 -22.33
N GLU A 501 -2.68 8.94 -21.61
CA GLU A 501 -2.84 10.12 -20.74
C GLU A 501 -2.26 9.95 -19.32
N LEU A 502 -1.68 8.79 -19.02
CA LEU A 502 -1.04 8.56 -17.72
C LEU A 502 0.36 9.23 -17.66
N PRO A 503 0.86 9.54 -16.44
CA PRO A 503 2.19 10.10 -16.27
C PRO A 503 3.27 9.26 -16.95
N VAL A 504 4.33 9.91 -17.43
CA VAL A 504 5.48 9.24 -18.04
C VAL A 504 6.14 8.29 -17.03
N SER A 505 6.35 7.05 -17.43
CA SER A 505 6.97 6.00 -16.63
C SER A 505 7.71 5.01 -17.52
N ASP A 506 8.81 4.45 -17.04
CA ASP A 506 9.53 3.42 -17.81
C ASP A 506 8.83 2.07 -17.65
N VAL A 507 7.74 1.88 -18.40
CA VAL A 507 6.93 0.67 -18.43
C VAL A 507 6.55 0.37 -19.88
N LEU A 508 6.63 -0.91 -20.24
CA LEU A 508 6.12 -1.47 -21.49
C LEU A 508 5.07 -2.54 -21.16
N ILE A 509 3.93 -2.49 -21.84
CA ILE A 509 2.89 -3.52 -21.75
C ILE A 509 2.66 -4.12 -23.13
N TYR A 510 2.78 -5.43 -23.25
CA TYR A 510 2.48 -6.20 -24.45
C TYR A 510 1.17 -6.95 -24.24
N HIS A 511 0.16 -6.63 -25.03
CA HIS A 511 -1.08 -7.38 -25.12
C HIS A 511 -0.94 -8.44 -26.21
N LEU A 512 -1.16 -9.68 -25.83
CA LEU A 512 -0.96 -10.83 -26.72
C LEU A 512 -2.29 -11.36 -27.24
N GLN A 513 -2.24 -12.02 -28.38
CA GLN A 513 -3.39 -12.73 -28.92
C GLN A 513 -3.89 -13.77 -27.88
N GLY A 514 -5.19 -13.83 -27.66
CA GLY A 514 -5.81 -14.69 -26.64
C GLY A 514 -5.99 -14.02 -25.27
N GLY A 515 -5.60 -12.72 -25.12
CA GLY A 515 -5.86 -11.93 -23.93
C GLY A 515 -4.76 -11.94 -22.87
N ALA A 516 -3.68 -12.71 -23.07
CA ALA A 516 -2.52 -12.67 -22.18
C ALA A 516 -1.80 -11.32 -22.25
N ARG A 517 -1.14 -10.92 -21.16
CA ARG A 517 -0.33 -9.69 -21.09
C ARG A 517 1.05 -9.98 -20.47
N VAL A 518 2.05 -9.26 -20.98
CA VAL A 518 3.38 -9.19 -20.38
C VAL A 518 3.72 -7.72 -20.12
N ILE A 519 4.09 -7.40 -18.88
CA ILE A 519 4.44 -6.05 -18.47
C ILE A 519 5.90 -6.05 -18.04
N VAL A 520 6.71 -5.18 -18.62
CA VAL A 520 8.12 -5.01 -18.30
C VAL A 520 8.33 -3.66 -17.65
N ARG A 521 8.85 -3.67 -16.43
CA ARG A 521 9.13 -2.47 -15.64
C ARG A 521 10.57 -2.51 -15.13
N PRO A 522 11.49 -1.77 -15.75
CA PRO A 522 12.85 -1.64 -15.25
C PRO A 522 12.88 -1.03 -13.84
N SER A 523 13.82 -1.47 -13.01
CA SER A 523 14.08 -0.84 -11.73
C SER A 523 14.85 0.46 -11.94
N GLY A 524 14.41 1.55 -11.30
CA GLY A 524 15.12 2.83 -11.36
C GLY A 524 16.42 2.87 -10.54
N THR A 525 16.66 1.91 -9.65
CA THR A 525 17.76 1.95 -8.67
C THR A 525 18.67 0.73 -8.68
N GLU A 526 18.25 -0.36 -9.29
CA GLU A 526 18.98 -1.64 -9.29
C GLU A 526 19.00 -2.23 -10.70
N PRO A 527 20.07 -2.98 -11.07
CA PRO A 527 20.16 -3.64 -12.38
C PRO A 527 19.23 -4.87 -12.42
N LYS A 528 17.93 -4.62 -12.35
CA LYS A 528 16.89 -5.65 -12.44
C LYS A 528 15.63 -5.10 -13.08
N ILE A 529 14.81 -6.01 -13.61
CA ILE A 529 13.47 -5.73 -14.09
C ILE A 529 12.45 -6.51 -13.28
N LYS A 530 11.27 -5.92 -13.15
CA LYS A 530 10.07 -6.63 -12.73
C LYS A 530 9.22 -6.91 -13.96
N CYS A 531 8.91 -8.19 -14.16
CA CYS A 531 7.98 -8.63 -15.18
C CYS A 531 6.69 -9.10 -14.51
N TYR A 532 5.56 -8.63 -15.02
CA TYR A 532 4.24 -9.08 -14.60
C TYR A 532 3.60 -9.80 -15.78
N TYR A 533 2.94 -10.91 -15.49
CA TYR A 533 2.31 -11.76 -16.46
C TYR A 533 0.85 -11.95 -16.11
N GLU A 534 -0.01 -11.94 -17.11
CA GLU A 534 -1.42 -12.31 -16.97
C GLU A 534 -1.78 -13.28 -18.08
N VAL A 535 -2.42 -14.36 -17.71
CA VAL A 535 -3.01 -15.35 -18.62
C VAL A 535 -4.50 -15.39 -18.39
N VAL A 536 -5.24 -15.46 -19.49
CA VAL A 536 -6.69 -15.62 -19.49
C VAL A 536 -7.04 -16.96 -20.12
N GLU A 537 -7.57 -17.86 -19.32
CA GLU A 537 -7.99 -19.19 -19.76
C GLU A 537 -9.52 -19.24 -19.83
N PRO A 538 -10.12 -19.56 -20.98
CA PRO A 538 -11.56 -19.79 -21.07
C PRO A 538 -12.00 -20.93 -20.14
N MET A 539 -13.08 -20.73 -19.40
CA MET A 539 -13.68 -21.75 -18.56
C MET A 539 -14.95 -22.28 -19.22
N LEU A 540 -14.86 -23.44 -19.88
CA LEU A 540 -15.96 -24.05 -20.57
C LEU A 540 -17.00 -24.61 -19.60
N HIS A 541 -18.22 -24.88 -20.08
CA HIS A 541 -19.32 -25.34 -19.23
C HIS A 541 -19.02 -26.67 -18.51
N GLU A 542 -18.33 -27.59 -19.20
CA GLU A 542 -17.91 -28.90 -18.67
C GLU A 542 -16.63 -28.87 -17.83
N ASP A 543 -15.90 -27.74 -17.80
CA ASP A 543 -14.66 -27.64 -17.03
C ASP A 543 -14.93 -27.65 -15.53
N THR A 544 -14.06 -28.33 -14.80
CA THR A 544 -13.91 -28.09 -13.37
C THR A 544 -12.92 -26.95 -13.14
N MET A 545 -13.04 -26.26 -12.01
CA MET A 545 -12.07 -25.21 -11.61
C MET A 545 -10.63 -25.75 -11.64
N ILE A 546 -10.42 -26.98 -11.17
CA ILE A 546 -9.10 -27.63 -11.12
C ILE A 546 -8.50 -27.78 -12.52
N HIS A 547 -9.27 -28.25 -13.49
CA HIS A 547 -8.79 -28.43 -14.85
C HIS A 547 -8.47 -27.10 -15.53
N ALA A 548 -9.33 -26.09 -15.35
CA ALA A 548 -9.09 -24.75 -15.88
C ALA A 548 -7.83 -24.11 -15.25
N GLN A 549 -7.67 -24.23 -13.93
CA GLN A 549 -6.47 -23.76 -13.22
C GLN A 549 -5.19 -24.44 -13.70
N GLN A 550 -5.24 -25.74 -13.95
CA GLN A 550 -4.09 -26.48 -14.46
C GLN A 550 -3.67 -25.95 -15.84
N ARG A 551 -4.60 -25.82 -16.79
CA ARG A 551 -4.32 -25.27 -18.13
C ARG A 551 -3.78 -23.85 -18.05
N ALA A 552 -4.38 -23.01 -17.22
CA ALA A 552 -3.92 -21.64 -17.02
C ALA A 552 -2.50 -21.59 -16.44
N GLN A 553 -2.17 -22.46 -15.48
CA GLN A 553 -0.83 -22.55 -14.90
C GLN A 553 0.21 -23.05 -15.92
N GLU A 554 -0.11 -24.06 -16.72
CA GLU A 554 0.75 -24.54 -17.79
C GLU A 554 1.04 -23.44 -18.84
N ALA A 555 0.01 -22.67 -19.21
CA ALA A 555 0.16 -21.52 -20.10
C ALA A 555 1.02 -20.41 -19.47
N MET A 556 0.84 -20.13 -18.18
CA MET A 556 1.64 -19.15 -17.43
C MET A 556 3.11 -19.55 -17.36
N ASP A 557 3.39 -20.80 -17.02
CA ASP A 557 4.77 -21.30 -16.89
C ASP A 557 5.49 -21.24 -18.25
N MET A 558 4.82 -21.62 -19.33
CA MET A 558 5.35 -21.51 -20.69
C MET A 558 5.59 -20.04 -21.11
N LEU A 559 4.67 -19.15 -20.79
CA LEU A 559 4.80 -17.73 -21.10
C LEU A 559 6.00 -17.11 -20.37
N ILE A 560 6.15 -17.39 -19.08
CA ILE A 560 7.28 -16.92 -18.26
C ILE A 560 8.60 -17.46 -18.81
N GLU A 561 8.71 -18.76 -19.00
CA GLU A 561 9.94 -19.40 -19.45
C GLU A 561 10.41 -18.83 -20.81
N LYS A 562 9.52 -18.81 -21.80
CA LYS A 562 9.88 -18.32 -23.13
C LYS A 562 10.16 -16.81 -23.17
N HIS A 563 9.42 -16.00 -22.41
CA HIS A 563 9.70 -14.57 -22.32
C HIS A 563 11.07 -14.32 -21.68
N GLN A 564 11.40 -15.01 -20.60
CA GLN A 564 12.71 -14.86 -19.94
C GLN A 564 13.88 -15.29 -20.84
N GLN A 565 13.69 -16.29 -21.69
CA GLN A 565 14.70 -16.70 -22.68
C GLN A 565 14.91 -15.69 -23.80
N SER A 566 13.95 -14.78 -24.02
CA SER A 566 14.00 -13.75 -25.06
C SER A 566 14.53 -12.40 -24.57
N LEU A 567 14.71 -12.22 -23.27
CA LEU A 567 15.30 -11.03 -22.65
C LEU A 567 16.83 -11.11 -22.63
#